data_6b47d4aae090489cf903c3dd62e2d41f
#
_entry.id   6b47d4aae090489cf903c3dd62e2d41f
#
_cell.length_a   1.000
_cell.length_b   1.000
_cell.length_c   1.000
_cell.angle_alpha   90.00
_cell.angle_beta   90.00
_cell.angle_gamma   90.00
#
_symmetry.space_group_name_H-M   'P 1'
#
loop_
_entity.id
_entity.type
_entity.pdbx_description
1 polymer ?
#
loop_
_entity_poly.entity_id
_entity_poly.type
_entity_poly.pdbx_seq_one_letter_code
_entity_poly.pdbx_strand_id
1 'polypeptide(L)'
;MKKLIIIVLSVFILSTLDVIGQCNSESLSTSCIPKLSTGFNFLKSYKIEKGGKDYVEYSYVFTKGTQYMINICAATQPTDGIIVSLYDSNRNKVATSKVNGQYISAIAYPCNTTGIYYIQYTFDGSTTYCGGSALGFKR
;
A
#
# COMPACT_ATOMS: atom_id res chain seq x y z
N MET A 1 -19.38 -65.82 20.91
CA MET A 1 -18.79 -65.07 19.79
C MET A 1 -19.03 -63.60 20.06
N LYS A 2 -18.01 -62.93 20.55
CA LYS A 2 -18.07 -61.49 20.81
C LYS A 2 -17.68 -60.77 19.57
N LYS A 3 -18.63 -60.09 18.94
CA LYS A 3 -18.31 -59.20 17.79
C LYS A 3 -17.62 -57.96 18.33
N LEU A 4 -16.34 -57.85 18.04
CA LEU A 4 -15.57 -56.68 18.33
C LEU A 4 -15.95 -55.63 17.28
N ILE A 5 -16.76 -54.66 17.68
CA ILE A 5 -17.07 -53.50 16.87
C ILE A 5 -15.87 -52.55 17.04
N ILE A 6 -15.00 -52.60 16.07
CA ILE A 6 -13.95 -51.61 15.94
C ILE A 6 -14.60 -50.34 15.39
N ILE A 7 -14.93 -49.44 16.31
CA ILE A 7 -15.29 -48.07 15.94
C ILE A 7 -13.98 -47.40 15.55
N VAL A 8 -13.74 -47.39 14.26
CA VAL A 8 -12.69 -46.51 13.71
C VAL A 8 -13.20 -45.09 13.84
N LEU A 9 -12.87 -44.49 14.93
CA LEU A 9 -13.08 -43.05 15.14
C LEU A 9 -12.11 -42.34 14.22
N SER A 10 -12.57 -42.09 13.01
CA SER A 10 -11.88 -41.23 12.07
C SER A 10 -11.85 -39.82 12.68
N VAL A 11 -10.76 -39.53 13.36
CA VAL A 11 -10.47 -38.18 13.81
C VAL A 11 -10.19 -37.38 12.53
N PHE A 12 -11.24 -36.76 12.02
CA PHE A 12 -11.09 -35.68 11.04
C PHE A 12 -10.38 -34.54 11.79
N ILE A 13 -9.06 -34.55 11.72
CA ILE A 13 -8.28 -33.36 12.05
C ILE A 13 -8.65 -32.37 10.95
N LEU A 14 -9.65 -31.51 11.24
CA LEU A 14 -9.78 -30.26 10.52
C LEU A 14 -8.53 -29.47 10.82
N SER A 15 -7.51 -29.65 10.00
CA SER A 15 -6.48 -28.65 9.90
C SER A 15 -7.18 -27.38 9.39
N THR A 16 -7.49 -26.49 10.32
CA THR A 16 -7.74 -25.10 9.96
C THR A 16 -6.45 -24.60 9.31
N LEU A 17 -6.42 -24.69 7.99
CA LEU A 17 -5.48 -23.91 7.23
C LEU A 17 -5.84 -22.46 7.60
N ASP A 18 -5.04 -21.87 8.47
CA ASP A 18 -5.02 -20.43 8.59
C ASP A 18 -4.71 -19.94 7.17
N VAL A 19 -5.77 -19.58 6.46
CA VAL A 19 -5.63 -18.83 5.22
C VAL A 19 -5.10 -17.49 5.68
N ILE A 20 -3.77 -17.37 5.73
CA ILE A 20 -3.11 -16.08 5.82
C ILE A 20 -3.67 -15.31 4.64
N GLY A 21 -4.56 -14.35 4.94
CA GLY A 21 -5.26 -13.59 3.91
C GLY A 21 -4.25 -13.07 2.91
N GLN A 22 -4.34 -13.52 1.67
CA GLN A 22 -3.48 -13.03 0.61
C GLN A 22 -3.66 -11.52 0.51
N CYS A 23 -2.55 -10.80 0.38
CA CYS A 23 -2.58 -9.38 0.11
C CYS A 23 -3.36 -9.08 -1.17
N ASN A 24 -4.51 -8.43 -1.05
CA ASN A 24 -5.31 -8.00 -2.19
C ASN A 24 -4.94 -6.56 -2.59
N SER A 25 -3.67 -6.35 -2.89
CA SER A 25 -3.12 -5.03 -3.24
C SER A 25 -3.73 -4.46 -4.50
N GLU A 26 -4.14 -5.30 -5.44
CA GLU A 26 -4.80 -4.86 -6.67
C GLU A 26 -6.16 -4.21 -6.37
N SER A 27 -7.00 -4.86 -5.58
CA SER A 27 -8.28 -4.30 -5.15
C SER A 27 -8.08 -3.02 -4.33
N LEU A 28 -7.09 -3.00 -3.43
CA LEU A 28 -6.76 -1.82 -2.64
C LEU A 28 -6.28 -0.66 -3.51
N SER A 29 -5.43 -0.92 -4.50
CA SER A 29 -4.96 0.12 -5.41
C SER A 29 -6.10 0.71 -6.24
N THR A 30 -7.01 -0.13 -6.74
CA THR A 30 -8.19 0.31 -7.48
C THR A 30 -9.12 1.14 -6.59
N SER A 31 -9.30 0.76 -5.33
CA SER A 31 -10.14 1.49 -4.38
C SER A 31 -9.57 2.86 -4.00
N CYS A 32 -8.29 3.08 -4.23
CA CYS A 32 -7.63 4.36 -4.00
C CYS A 32 -7.96 5.42 -5.06
N ILE A 33 -8.31 5.01 -6.28
CA ILE A 33 -8.55 5.94 -7.39
C ILE A 33 -9.64 6.97 -7.06
N PRO A 34 -10.84 6.57 -6.61
CA PRO A 34 -11.89 7.54 -6.28
C PRO A 34 -11.60 8.37 -5.03
N LYS A 35 -10.57 8.02 -4.26
CA LYS A 35 -10.16 8.75 -3.05
C LYS A 35 -9.14 9.86 -3.35
N LEU A 36 -8.74 10.05 -4.59
CA LEU A 36 -8.01 11.25 -4.99
C LEU A 36 -8.91 12.48 -4.76
N SER A 37 -8.33 13.53 -4.20
CA SER A 37 -9.08 14.76 -3.93
C SER A 37 -9.64 15.38 -5.19
N THR A 38 -10.74 16.12 -5.06
CA THR A 38 -11.37 16.85 -6.16
C THR A 38 -10.36 17.70 -6.93
N GLY A 39 -10.40 17.61 -8.24
CA GLY A 39 -9.51 18.33 -9.15
C GLY A 39 -8.25 17.57 -9.54
N PHE A 40 -7.95 16.44 -8.88
CA PHE A 40 -6.87 15.57 -9.30
C PHE A 40 -7.36 14.54 -10.33
N ASN A 41 -6.62 14.42 -11.41
CA ASN A 41 -6.86 13.42 -12.43
C ASN A 41 -5.98 12.20 -12.17
N PHE A 42 -6.53 11.02 -12.31
CA PHE A 42 -5.81 9.76 -12.12
C PHE A 42 -4.71 9.58 -13.17
N LEU A 43 -3.53 9.14 -12.74
CA LEU A 43 -2.41 8.78 -13.59
C LEU A 43 -2.09 7.30 -13.53
N LYS A 44 -1.86 6.79 -12.33
CA LYS A 44 -1.40 5.42 -12.14
C LYS A 44 -1.76 4.90 -10.76
N SER A 45 -1.99 3.60 -10.65
CA SER A 45 -2.12 2.91 -9.38
C SER A 45 -0.91 2.03 -9.11
N TYR A 46 -0.61 1.83 -7.83
CA TYR A 46 0.50 1.02 -7.37
C TYR A 46 0.04 0.00 -6.35
N LYS A 47 0.57 -1.20 -6.46
CA LYS A 47 0.40 -2.26 -5.47
C LYS A 47 1.47 -2.11 -4.41
N ILE A 48 1.09 -2.22 -3.16
CA ILE A 48 2.01 -2.16 -2.03
C ILE A 48 2.01 -3.53 -1.37
N GLU A 49 3.02 -4.32 -1.68
CA GLU A 49 3.23 -5.64 -1.12
C GLU A 49 4.67 -5.71 -0.61
N LYS A 50 4.83 -5.82 0.70
CA LYS A 50 6.17 -5.85 1.29
C LYS A 50 6.97 -7.04 0.81
N GLY A 51 6.39 -8.24 0.80
CA GLY A 51 7.13 -9.46 0.55
C GLY A 51 8.31 -9.58 1.52
N GLY A 52 9.47 -9.99 1.03
CA GLY A 52 10.72 -10.05 1.82
C GLY A 52 11.57 -8.77 1.77
N LYS A 53 11.01 -7.65 1.33
CA LYS A 53 11.71 -6.36 1.14
C LYS A 53 11.48 -5.43 2.33
N ASP A 54 12.41 -4.50 2.55
CA ASP A 54 12.24 -3.47 3.58
C ASP A 54 11.29 -2.37 3.13
N TYR A 55 11.21 -2.12 1.83
CA TYR A 55 10.33 -1.11 1.23
C TYR A 55 9.90 -1.53 -0.19
N VAL A 56 8.85 -0.89 -0.67
CA VAL A 56 8.38 -0.98 -2.06
C VAL A 56 8.59 0.36 -2.73
N GLU A 57 9.19 0.39 -3.90
CA GLU A 57 9.50 1.64 -4.60
C GLU A 57 9.08 1.59 -6.06
N TYR A 58 8.51 2.69 -6.50
CA TYR A 58 8.19 2.96 -7.90
C TYR A 58 8.77 4.30 -8.31
N SER A 59 8.95 4.51 -9.60
CA SER A 59 9.39 5.79 -10.12
C SER A 59 8.37 6.34 -11.12
N TYR A 60 8.31 7.67 -11.21
CA TYR A 60 7.48 8.37 -12.17
C TYR A 60 8.11 9.71 -12.54
N VAL A 61 7.93 10.15 -13.77
CA VAL A 61 8.41 11.46 -14.20
C VAL A 61 7.41 12.52 -13.80
N PHE A 62 7.83 13.44 -12.93
CA PHE A 62 7.04 14.62 -12.57
C PHE A 62 7.46 15.82 -13.39
N THR A 63 6.48 16.64 -13.76
CA THR A 63 6.68 17.84 -14.58
C THR A 63 6.53 19.08 -13.71
N LYS A 64 7.49 20.00 -13.85
CA LYS A 64 7.45 21.32 -13.20
C LYS A 64 6.12 22.02 -13.47
N GLY A 65 5.55 22.63 -12.43
CA GLY A 65 4.28 23.36 -12.50
C GLY A 65 3.03 22.50 -12.34
N THR A 66 3.20 21.19 -12.14
CA THR A 66 2.11 20.25 -11.89
C THR A 66 2.10 19.87 -10.42
N GLN A 67 0.94 19.82 -9.81
CA GLN A 67 0.76 19.28 -8.46
C GLN A 67 0.40 17.79 -8.55
N TYR A 68 1.07 16.98 -7.77
CA TYR A 68 0.84 15.55 -7.69
C TYR A 68 0.26 15.17 -6.35
N MET A 69 -0.62 14.18 -6.34
CA MET A 69 -1.15 13.58 -5.12
C MET A 69 -0.89 12.08 -5.13
N ILE A 70 -0.44 11.56 -4.01
CA ILE A 70 -0.24 10.14 -3.78
C ILE A 70 -1.00 9.77 -2.53
N ASN A 71 -1.94 8.83 -2.64
CA ASN A 71 -2.70 8.33 -1.50
C ASN A 71 -2.34 6.89 -1.14
N ILE A 72 -2.78 6.46 0.04
CA ILE A 72 -2.59 5.10 0.54
C ILE A 72 -3.96 4.53 0.92
N CYS A 73 -4.22 3.30 0.49
CA CYS A 73 -5.37 2.52 0.90
C CYS A 73 -4.89 1.19 1.48
N ALA A 74 -5.19 0.97 2.74
CA ALA A 74 -4.83 -0.25 3.45
C ALA A 74 -6.06 -1.05 3.83
N ALA A 75 -5.88 -2.33 4.11
CA ALA A 75 -6.97 -3.21 4.56
C ALA A 75 -7.47 -2.82 5.95
N THR A 76 -6.59 -2.32 6.81
CA THR A 76 -6.90 -1.80 8.14
C THR A 76 -6.63 -0.30 8.22
N GLN A 77 -7.45 0.40 8.99
CA GLN A 77 -7.50 1.86 8.99
C GLN A 77 -6.42 2.51 9.87
N PRO A 78 -6.04 3.74 9.51
CA PRO A 78 -6.29 4.41 8.21
C PRO A 78 -5.27 4.03 7.14
N THR A 79 -4.04 3.68 7.51
CA THR A 79 -2.93 3.37 6.60
C THR A 79 -2.21 2.08 6.94
N ASP A 80 -2.62 1.40 8.01
CA ASP A 80 -1.96 0.21 8.55
C ASP A 80 -0.43 0.39 8.70
N GLY A 81 0.00 1.56 9.19
CA GLY A 81 1.42 1.86 9.35
C GLY A 81 2.22 2.00 8.05
N ILE A 82 1.55 2.05 6.91
CA ILE A 82 2.20 2.30 5.62
C ILE A 82 2.50 3.80 5.52
N ILE A 83 3.73 4.11 5.15
CA ILE A 83 4.21 5.47 4.94
C ILE A 83 4.64 5.61 3.49
N VAL A 84 4.13 6.62 2.78
CA VAL A 84 4.67 7.02 1.50
C VAL A 84 5.65 8.16 1.67
N SER A 85 6.81 8.03 1.07
CA SER A 85 7.82 9.08 0.99
C SER A 85 8.19 9.33 -0.46
N LEU A 86 8.27 10.59 -0.82
CA LEU A 86 8.65 11.03 -2.16
C LEU A 86 10.08 11.53 -2.14
N TYR A 87 10.88 11.04 -3.07
CA TYR A 87 12.27 11.47 -3.28
C TYR A 87 12.44 12.08 -4.66
N ASP A 88 13.24 13.13 -4.75
CA ASP A 88 13.63 13.71 -6.04
C ASP A 88 14.70 12.87 -6.76
N SER A 89 15.15 13.34 -7.92
CA SER A 89 16.17 12.66 -8.72
C SER A 89 17.52 12.52 -8.00
N ASN A 90 17.80 13.38 -7.04
CA ASN A 90 19.00 13.33 -6.20
C ASN A 90 18.81 12.50 -4.92
N ARG A 91 17.68 11.81 -4.80
CA ARG A 91 17.33 11.02 -3.61
C ARG A 91 17.13 11.86 -2.34
N ASN A 92 16.79 13.14 -2.47
CA ASN A 92 16.36 13.96 -1.35
C ASN A 92 14.89 13.73 -1.08
N LYS A 93 14.52 13.47 0.18
CA LYS A 93 13.12 13.35 0.58
C LYS A 93 12.45 14.71 0.51
N VAL A 94 11.44 14.84 -0.35
CA VAL A 94 10.70 16.08 -0.59
C VAL A 94 9.30 16.09 0.02
N ALA A 95 8.75 14.93 0.33
CA ALA A 95 7.47 14.79 1.02
C ALA A 95 7.37 13.44 1.71
N THR A 96 6.55 13.37 2.76
CA THR A 96 6.27 12.12 3.48
C THR A 96 4.89 12.16 4.11
N SER A 97 4.25 11.01 4.24
CA SER A 97 2.94 10.86 4.88
C SER A 97 3.02 10.64 6.40
N LYS A 98 4.20 10.57 6.98
CA LYS A 98 4.39 10.57 8.44
C LYS A 98 4.92 11.93 8.88
N VAL A 99 4.09 12.70 9.58
CA VAL A 99 4.41 14.05 10.04
C VAL A 99 4.14 14.16 11.54
N ASN A 100 5.16 14.53 12.33
CA ASN A 100 5.06 14.67 13.79
C ASN A 100 4.47 13.42 14.47
N GLY A 101 4.89 12.23 14.04
CA GLY A 101 4.41 10.95 14.58
C GLY A 101 3.00 10.55 14.12
N GLN A 102 2.34 11.36 13.31
CA GLN A 102 1.01 11.08 12.76
C GLN A 102 1.11 10.55 11.34
N TYR A 103 0.23 9.60 11.03
CA TYR A 103 0.11 9.01 9.69
C TYR A 103 -1.04 9.68 8.96
N ILE A 104 -0.76 10.23 7.78
CA ILE A 104 -1.76 10.77 6.88
C ILE A 104 -1.92 9.85 5.66
N SER A 105 -3.11 9.78 5.12
CA SER A 105 -3.43 8.85 4.04
C SER A 105 -3.11 9.36 2.64
N ALA A 106 -2.67 10.59 2.51
CA ALA A 106 -2.29 11.19 1.22
C ALA A 106 -1.27 12.31 1.42
N ILE A 107 -0.41 12.47 0.42
CA ILE A 107 0.48 13.63 0.30
C ILE A 107 0.18 14.35 -1.01
N ALA A 108 0.28 15.67 -0.99
CA ALA A 108 0.24 16.52 -2.19
C ALA A 108 1.59 17.22 -2.34
N TYR A 109 2.13 17.21 -3.52
CA TYR A 109 3.45 17.76 -3.82
C TYR A 109 3.40 18.65 -5.06
N PRO A 110 3.66 19.97 -4.91
CA PRO A 110 3.85 20.88 -6.04
C PRO A 110 5.23 20.66 -6.65
N CYS A 111 5.30 20.19 -7.87
CA CYS A 111 6.57 19.87 -8.52
C CYS A 111 7.27 21.16 -9.00
N ASN A 112 8.47 21.41 -8.51
CA ASN A 112 9.28 22.56 -8.88
C ASN A 112 10.35 22.26 -9.93
N THR A 113 10.66 21.01 -10.14
CA THR A 113 11.70 20.55 -11.06
C THR A 113 11.26 19.31 -11.80
N THR A 114 11.23 19.36 -13.11
CA THR A 114 10.95 18.19 -13.93
C THR A 114 12.05 17.15 -13.77
N GLY A 115 11.68 15.90 -13.54
CA GLY A 115 12.62 14.80 -13.40
C GLY A 115 11.96 13.52 -12.93
N ILE A 116 12.79 12.52 -12.70
CA ILE A 116 12.35 11.24 -12.13
C ILE A 116 12.22 11.42 -10.62
N TYR A 117 11.06 11.05 -10.10
CA TYR A 117 10.79 10.99 -8.66
C TYR A 117 10.58 9.54 -8.25
N TYR A 118 11.00 9.23 -7.02
CA TYR A 118 10.87 7.90 -6.45
C TYR A 118 9.80 7.92 -5.36
N ILE A 119 8.81 7.07 -5.52
CA ILE A 119 7.69 6.90 -4.60
C ILE A 119 7.99 5.65 -3.78
N GLN A 120 8.36 5.84 -2.53
CA GLN A 120 8.77 4.75 -1.65
C GLN A 120 7.71 4.53 -0.56
N TYR A 121 7.32 3.28 -0.38
CA TYR A 121 6.42 2.86 0.67
C TYR A 121 7.20 2.05 1.71
N THR A 122 7.14 2.50 2.95
CA THR A 122 7.74 1.84 4.10
C THR A 122 6.67 1.43 5.10
N PHE A 123 7.01 0.57 6.04
CA PHE A 123 6.08 -0.03 6.97
C PHE A 123 6.55 0.22 8.40
N ASP A 124 5.69 0.81 9.20
CA ASP A 124 5.93 1.13 10.60
C ASP A 124 4.82 0.54 11.46
N GLY A 125 5.06 -0.65 12.00
CA GLY A 125 4.05 -1.37 12.78
C GLY A 125 2.85 -1.84 11.95
N SER A 126 3.03 -2.09 10.65
CA SER A 126 1.98 -2.65 9.80
C SER A 126 1.59 -4.04 10.25
N THR A 127 0.30 -4.36 10.18
CA THR A 127 -0.23 -5.69 10.49
C THR A 127 -0.35 -6.59 9.26
N THR A 128 -0.66 -6.01 8.11
CA THR A 128 -0.89 -6.76 6.86
C THR A 128 0.26 -6.66 5.87
N TYR A 129 1.09 -5.62 5.98
CA TYR A 129 2.15 -5.30 5.02
C TYR A 129 1.65 -5.25 3.57
N CYS A 130 0.40 -4.79 3.41
CA CYS A 130 -0.35 -4.87 2.17
C CYS A 130 -1.20 -3.62 2.01
N GLY A 131 -1.13 -3.01 0.85
CA GLY A 131 -1.93 -1.84 0.53
C GLY A 131 -1.97 -1.55 -0.96
N GLY A 132 -2.59 -0.47 -1.29
CA GLY A 132 -2.62 0.11 -2.61
C GLY A 132 -2.43 1.62 -2.55
N SER A 133 -2.14 2.20 -3.69
CA SER A 133 -1.93 3.63 -3.84
C SER A 133 -2.39 4.09 -5.21
N ALA A 134 -2.83 5.33 -5.30
CA ALA A 134 -3.08 6.01 -6.56
C ALA A 134 -2.26 7.28 -6.64
N LEU A 135 -1.72 7.53 -7.81
CA LEU A 135 -1.06 8.77 -8.20
C LEU A 135 -2.01 9.57 -9.06
N GLY A 136 -2.23 10.81 -8.71
CA GLY A 136 -3.00 11.77 -9.49
C GLY A 136 -2.25 13.06 -9.71
N PHE A 137 -2.73 13.88 -10.64
CA PHE A 137 -2.15 15.18 -10.96
C PHE A 137 -3.21 16.24 -11.13
N LYS A 138 -2.78 17.48 -10.94
CA LYS A 138 -3.57 18.69 -11.14
C LYS A 138 -2.68 19.80 -11.69
N ARG A 139 -3.14 20.47 -12.73
CA ARG A 139 -2.49 21.65 -13.32
C ARG A 139 -3.21 22.93 -12.97
#